data_74fe5facfc1a801e84e31e55943c2a51
#
_entry.id   74fe5facfc1a801e84e31e55943c2a51
#
_cell.length_a   1.000
_cell.length_b   1.000
_cell.length_c   1.000
_cell.angle_alpha   90.00
_cell.angle_beta   90.00
_cell.angle_gamma   90.00
#
_symmetry.space_group_name_H-M   'P 1'
#
loop_
_entity.id
_entity.type
_entity.pdbx_description
1 polymer ?
#
loop_
_entity_poly.entity_id
_entity_poly.type
_entity_poly.pdbx_seq_one_letter_code
_entity_poly.pdbx_strand_id
1 'polypeptide(L)'
;MNAAGPGMPANGTLEIEVLDEGGSQSRFQFSAPGVEGYIIGRSDNKSSFTPDIDLTAHNALQKGLSRRHAALVRVQGIVHVLDLSSVNGTFLNGQRLAPEVPYPVRAGDKLRLGNFNIQLNRREIE
;
A
#
# COMPACT_ATOMS: atom_id res chain seq x y z
N MET A 1 19.56 -19.38 -0.83
CA MET A 1 18.73 -19.24 -2.01
C MET A 1 17.51 -18.40 -1.72
N ASN A 2 17.18 -17.55 -2.61
CA ASN A 2 16.04 -16.69 -2.46
C ASN A 2 14.78 -17.40 -2.97
N ALA A 3 13.89 -17.77 -2.07
CA ALA A 3 12.63 -18.38 -2.43
C ALA A 3 11.64 -17.36 -2.98
N ALA A 4 11.92 -16.08 -2.81
CA ALA A 4 11.03 -15.05 -3.26
C ALA A 4 11.19 -14.83 -4.75
N GLY A 5 10.10 -14.68 -5.46
CA GLY A 5 10.16 -14.32 -6.86
C GLY A 5 10.72 -12.92 -7.06
N PRO A 6 10.82 -12.48 -8.29
CA PRO A 6 11.30 -11.13 -8.57
C PRO A 6 10.34 -10.08 -8.03
N GLY A 7 10.85 -8.90 -7.77
CA GLY A 7 10.04 -7.78 -7.39
C GLY A 7 9.05 -7.41 -8.48
N MET A 8 7.98 -6.73 -8.08
CA MET A 8 6.92 -6.34 -9.01
C MET A 8 7.39 -5.19 -9.88
N PRO A 9 7.41 -5.34 -11.22
CA PRO A 9 7.82 -4.24 -12.10
C PRO A 9 6.92 -3.03 -11.93
N ALA A 10 7.52 -1.84 -11.95
CA ALA A 10 6.80 -0.59 -11.83
C ALA A 10 6.28 -0.14 -13.19
N ASN A 11 5.47 -0.97 -13.83
CA ASN A 11 4.81 -0.64 -15.08
C ASN A 11 3.44 -1.30 -15.09
N GLY A 12 2.61 -0.90 -16.05
CA GLY A 12 1.28 -1.47 -16.23
C GLY A 12 0.31 -1.02 -15.13
N THR A 13 -0.63 -1.88 -14.84
CA THR A 13 -1.70 -1.60 -13.88
C THR A 13 -1.54 -2.46 -12.65
N LEU A 14 -1.62 -1.82 -11.50
CA LEU A 14 -1.58 -2.49 -10.20
C LEU A 14 -2.97 -2.46 -9.58
N GLU A 15 -3.18 -3.31 -8.59
CA GLU A 15 -4.45 -3.41 -7.89
C GLU A 15 -4.19 -3.57 -6.40
N ILE A 16 -4.93 -2.81 -5.61
CA ILE A 16 -4.98 -3.02 -4.16
C ILE A 16 -6.33 -3.62 -3.84
N GLU A 17 -6.31 -4.75 -3.16
CA GLU A 17 -7.52 -5.39 -2.66
C GLU A 17 -7.60 -5.15 -1.16
N VAL A 18 -8.73 -4.60 -0.71
CA VAL A 18 -8.98 -4.40 0.70
C VAL A 18 -9.46 -5.72 1.29
N LEU A 19 -8.74 -6.21 2.30
CA LEU A 19 -9.09 -7.46 2.96
C LEU A 19 -9.96 -7.14 4.17
N ASP A 20 -11.26 -7.24 3.99
CA ASP A 20 -12.25 -6.84 4.98
C ASP A 20 -12.83 -8.10 5.64
N GLU A 21 -12.82 -8.13 6.97
CA GLU A 21 -13.37 -9.25 7.73
C GLU A 21 -14.86 -9.44 7.50
N GLY A 22 -15.56 -8.41 7.06
CA GLY A 22 -16.98 -8.50 6.78
C GLY A 22 -17.33 -9.18 5.46
N GLY A 23 -16.33 -9.63 4.72
CA GLY A 23 -16.55 -10.28 3.44
C GLY A 23 -16.73 -9.33 2.27
N SER A 24 -16.80 -8.04 2.52
CA SER A 24 -16.78 -7.05 1.45
C SER A 24 -15.39 -6.96 0.87
N GLN A 25 -15.32 -6.92 -0.43
CA GLN A 25 -14.03 -6.76 -1.09
C GLN A 25 -14.09 -5.52 -1.97
N SER A 26 -13.20 -4.60 -1.70
CA SER A 26 -13.03 -3.42 -2.54
C SER A 26 -11.68 -3.50 -3.21
N ARG A 27 -11.62 -3.10 -4.46
CA ARG A 27 -10.40 -3.13 -5.25
C ARG A 27 -10.17 -1.78 -5.87
N PHE A 28 -8.94 -1.33 -5.81
CA PHE A 28 -8.51 -0.08 -6.42
C PHE A 28 -7.50 -0.42 -7.50
N GLN A 29 -7.75 0.05 -8.71
CA GLN A 29 -6.81 -0.15 -9.82
C GLN A 29 -6.16 1.18 -10.14
N PHE A 30 -4.86 1.14 -10.39
CA PHE A 30 -4.10 2.35 -10.65
C PHE A 30 -2.86 1.99 -11.49
N SER A 31 -2.38 2.98 -12.23
CA SER A 31 -1.14 2.81 -12.97
C SER A 31 0.01 2.62 -12.00
N ALA A 32 1.03 1.86 -12.41
CA ALA A 32 2.19 1.68 -11.57
C ALA A 32 2.80 3.04 -11.20
N PRO A 33 3.40 3.16 -10.01
CA PRO A 33 3.91 4.45 -9.56
C PRO A 33 5.02 4.97 -10.44
N GLY A 34 4.98 6.27 -10.69
CA GLY A 34 6.05 6.98 -11.35
C GLY A 34 7.06 7.49 -10.35
N VAL A 35 7.76 8.57 -10.73
CA VAL A 35 8.80 9.15 -9.89
C VAL A 35 8.26 9.64 -8.55
N GLU A 36 7.04 10.19 -8.54
CA GLU A 36 6.47 10.77 -7.33
C GLU A 36 5.83 9.74 -6.40
N GLY A 37 5.46 8.58 -6.94
CA GLY A 37 4.81 7.55 -6.14
C GLY A 37 3.38 7.88 -5.76
N TYR A 38 2.81 7.04 -4.87
CA TYR A 38 1.46 7.21 -4.36
C TYR A 38 1.47 7.15 -2.85
N ILE A 39 0.71 8.05 -2.22
CA ILE A 39 0.54 8.03 -0.78
C ILE A 39 -0.75 7.28 -0.47
N ILE A 40 -0.66 6.30 0.43
CA ILE A 40 -1.79 5.54 0.93
C ILE A 40 -2.12 6.05 2.32
N GLY A 41 -3.38 6.33 2.57
CA GLY A 41 -3.79 6.79 3.88
C GLY A 41 -5.27 7.12 3.93
N ARG A 42 -5.60 8.12 4.73
CA ARG A 42 -6.98 8.58 4.88
C ARG A 42 -7.05 10.09 4.85
N SER A 43 -8.21 10.59 4.51
CA SER A 43 -8.49 12.02 4.62
C SER A 43 -9.27 12.29 5.91
N ASP A 44 -9.38 13.55 6.30
CA ASP A 44 -10.23 13.97 7.39
C ASP A 44 -10.79 15.37 7.11
N ASN A 45 -11.66 15.84 8.01
CA ASN A 45 -12.33 17.12 7.82
C ASN A 45 -11.48 18.32 8.23
N LYS A 46 -10.32 18.08 8.83
CA LYS A 46 -9.50 19.14 9.41
C LYS A 46 -8.35 19.57 8.51
N SER A 47 -8.15 18.85 7.43
CA SER A 47 -7.03 19.09 6.52
C SER A 47 -7.52 19.03 5.09
N SER A 48 -6.90 19.82 4.22
CA SER A 48 -7.18 19.74 2.78
C SER A 48 -6.42 18.59 2.12
N PHE A 49 -5.57 17.89 2.88
CA PHE A 49 -4.80 16.79 2.33
C PHE A 49 -5.69 15.60 2.01
N THR A 50 -5.52 15.04 0.81
CA THR A 50 -6.16 13.81 0.39
C THR A 50 -5.08 12.89 -0.16
N PRO A 51 -4.95 11.66 0.39
CA PRO A 51 -3.98 10.72 -0.17
C PRO A 51 -4.38 10.25 -1.55
N ASP A 52 -3.40 9.79 -2.32
CA ASP A 52 -3.67 9.26 -3.66
C ASP A 52 -4.53 8.02 -3.60
N ILE A 53 -4.28 7.17 -2.62
CA ILE A 53 -5.10 5.99 -2.34
C ILE A 53 -5.76 6.22 -0.99
N ASP A 54 -7.03 6.61 -1.05
CA ASP A 54 -7.77 7.07 0.13
C ASP A 54 -8.65 5.93 0.64
N LEU A 55 -8.33 5.43 1.82
CA LEU A 55 -9.02 4.30 2.41
C LEU A 55 -10.03 4.72 3.48
N THR A 56 -10.37 6.00 3.54
CA THR A 56 -11.26 6.54 4.58
C THR A 56 -12.59 5.79 4.67
N ALA A 57 -13.15 5.40 3.52
CA ALA A 57 -14.46 4.74 3.48
C ALA A 57 -14.48 3.34 4.08
N HIS A 58 -13.32 2.80 4.49
CA HIS A 58 -13.19 1.42 4.97
C HIS A 58 -12.83 1.35 6.44
N ASN A 59 -13.33 2.30 7.23
CA ASN A 59 -13.05 2.37 8.68
C ASN A 59 -11.55 2.57 8.98
N ALA A 60 -10.88 3.32 8.13
CA ALA A 60 -9.44 3.48 8.25
C ALA A 60 -9.01 4.10 9.58
N LEU A 61 -9.76 5.10 10.05
CA LEU A 61 -9.44 5.75 11.32
C LEU A 61 -9.51 4.76 12.48
N GLN A 62 -10.58 3.97 12.56
CA GLN A 62 -10.77 2.99 13.63
C GLN A 62 -9.72 1.89 13.58
N LYS A 63 -9.19 1.60 12.41
CA LYS A 63 -8.15 0.59 12.23
C LYS A 63 -6.75 1.14 12.41
N GLY A 64 -6.63 2.40 12.78
CA GLY A 64 -5.33 2.97 13.11
C GLY A 64 -4.52 3.45 11.92
N LEU A 65 -5.16 3.74 10.80
CA LEU A 65 -4.48 4.24 9.61
C LEU A 65 -4.19 5.72 9.78
N SER A 66 -2.94 6.10 9.54
CA SER A 66 -2.54 7.51 9.55
C SER A 66 -3.00 8.19 8.26
N ARG A 67 -3.08 9.53 8.30
CA ARG A 67 -3.44 10.27 7.09
C ARG A 67 -2.43 10.03 5.98
N ARG A 68 -1.15 10.12 6.30
CA ARG A 68 -0.05 9.77 5.39
C ARG A 68 0.61 8.53 5.98
N HIS A 69 0.15 7.35 5.58
CA HIS A 69 0.57 6.14 6.27
C HIS A 69 1.75 5.47 5.60
N ALA A 70 1.66 5.25 4.32
CA ALA A 70 2.69 4.56 3.55
C ALA A 70 2.72 5.10 2.14
N ALA A 71 3.76 4.78 1.40
CA ALA A 71 3.87 5.17 0.01
C ALA A 71 4.29 3.97 -0.84
N LEU A 72 3.76 3.94 -2.06
CA LEU A 72 4.25 3.04 -3.09
C LEU A 72 5.10 3.87 -4.03
N VAL A 73 6.34 3.46 -4.22
CA VAL A 73 7.30 4.23 -5.00
C VAL A 73 8.01 3.31 -5.99
N ARG A 74 8.65 3.91 -6.98
CA ARG A 74 9.46 3.17 -7.94
C ARG A 74 10.93 3.36 -7.62
N VAL A 75 11.63 2.25 -7.41
CA VAL A 75 13.07 2.25 -7.21
C VAL A 75 13.66 1.26 -8.20
N GLN A 76 14.48 1.74 -9.12
CA GLN A 76 15.13 0.91 -10.12
C GLN A 76 14.14 0.02 -10.89
N GLY A 77 13.01 0.61 -11.24
CA GLY A 77 12.00 -0.08 -12.03
C GLY A 77 11.13 -1.07 -11.27
N ILE A 78 11.28 -1.17 -9.94
CA ILE A 78 10.54 -2.10 -9.10
C ILE A 78 9.69 -1.31 -8.10
N VAL A 79 8.48 -1.80 -7.84
CA VAL A 79 7.60 -1.19 -6.85
C VAL A 79 8.13 -1.48 -5.46
N HIS A 80 8.24 -0.42 -4.66
CA HIS A 80 8.65 -0.51 -3.26
C HIS A 80 7.58 0.12 -2.40
N VAL A 81 7.49 -0.33 -1.16
CA VAL A 81 6.64 0.30 -0.14
C VAL A 81 7.53 0.89 0.93
N LEU A 82 7.12 2.06 1.44
CA LEU A 82 7.80 2.62 2.61
C LEU A 82 6.77 3.17 3.58
N ASP A 83 7.07 3.00 4.87
CA ASP A 83 6.24 3.56 5.93
C ASP A 83 6.59 5.04 6.10
N LEU A 84 5.59 5.90 6.14
CA LEU A 84 5.79 7.35 6.26
C LEU A 84 5.78 7.78 7.72
N SER A 85 6.52 7.07 8.56
CA SER A 85 6.57 7.32 10.00
C SER A 85 5.18 7.31 10.62
N SER A 86 4.40 6.32 10.23
CA SER A 86 3.02 6.19 10.70
C SER A 86 2.98 5.90 12.19
N VAL A 87 1.84 6.20 12.81
CA VAL A 87 1.68 6.00 14.27
C VAL A 87 1.72 4.52 14.62
N ASN A 88 1.03 3.69 13.84
CA ASN A 88 0.85 2.28 14.20
C ASN A 88 1.65 1.31 13.34
N GLY A 89 2.45 1.82 12.41
CA GLY A 89 3.37 1.00 11.64
C GLY A 89 2.79 0.41 10.38
N THR A 90 3.69 0.01 9.50
CA THR A 90 3.39 -0.71 8.26
C THR A 90 4.11 -2.06 8.32
N PHE A 91 3.41 -3.12 7.94
CA PHE A 91 3.92 -4.49 8.00
C PHE A 91 3.79 -5.13 6.63
N LEU A 92 4.87 -5.74 6.16
CA LEU A 92 4.91 -6.45 4.88
C LEU A 92 4.97 -7.93 5.19
N ASN A 93 3.92 -8.66 4.82
CA ASN A 93 3.80 -10.09 5.09
C ASN A 93 4.10 -10.42 6.56
N GLY A 94 3.60 -9.58 7.46
CA GLY A 94 3.76 -9.78 8.90
C GLY A 94 5.00 -9.16 9.51
N GLN A 95 5.93 -8.66 8.72
CA GLN A 95 7.17 -8.07 9.23
C GLN A 95 7.05 -6.54 9.25
N ARG A 96 7.31 -5.94 10.40
CA ARG A 96 7.26 -4.49 10.53
C ARG A 96 8.41 -3.85 9.75
N LEU A 97 8.08 -2.81 9.00
CA LEU A 97 9.06 -2.09 8.21
C LEU A 97 9.70 -0.97 9.03
N ALA A 98 11.00 -0.76 8.81
CA ALA A 98 11.65 0.42 9.37
C ALA A 98 11.08 1.66 8.68
N PRO A 99 10.77 2.74 9.45
CA PRO A 99 10.22 3.95 8.84
C PRO A 99 11.16 4.56 7.81
N GLU A 100 10.57 5.07 6.73
CA GLU A 100 11.26 5.83 5.69
C GLU A 100 12.32 5.02 4.93
N VAL A 101 12.22 3.70 4.97
CA VAL A 101 13.10 2.80 4.22
C VAL A 101 12.27 2.06 3.18
N PRO A 102 12.61 2.12 1.89
CA PRO A 102 11.84 1.40 0.89
C PRO A 102 12.16 -0.09 0.89
N TYR A 103 11.11 -0.91 0.76
CA TYR A 103 11.22 -2.36 0.70
C TYR A 103 10.56 -2.85 -0.59
N PRO A 104 11.21 -3.71 -1.37
CA PRO A 104 10.61 -4.22 -2.60
C PRO A 104 9.38 -5.07 -2.31
N VAL A 105 8.37 -4.95 -3.15
CA VAL A 105 7.15 -5.75 -3.02
C VAL A 105 6.98 -6.63 -4.25
N ARG A 106 6.20 -7.70 -4.08
CA ARG A 106 5.88 -8.65 -5.15
C ARG A 106 4.37 -8.76 -5.25
N ALA A 107 3.91 -9.19 -6.42
CA ALA A 107 2.49 -9.42 -6.60
C ALA A 107 2.01 -10.46 -5.59
N GLY A 108 0.88 -10.17 -4.95
CA GLY A 108 0.32 -11.02 -3.91
C GLY A 108 0.77 -10.71 -2.51
N ASP A 109 1.72 -9.78 -2.34
CA ASP A 109 2.17 -9.42 -0.99
C ASP A 109 1.04 -8.76 -0.21
N LYS A 110 1.02 -9.03 1.09
CA LYS A 110 0.04 -8.46 2.01
C LYS A 110 0.69 -7.36 2.82
N LEU A 111 -0.02 -6.24 2.90
CA LEU A 111 0.40 -5.10 3.71
C LEU A 111 -0.60 -4.89 4.83
N ARG A 112 -0.11 -4.65 6.03
CA ARG A 112 -0.94 -4.22 7.14
C ARG A 112 -0.53 -2.81 7.54
N LEU A 113 -1.49 -1.90 7.48
CA LEU A 113 -1.29 -0.48 7.77
C LEU A 113 -2.03 -0.21 9.08
N GLY A 114 -1.31 -0.18 10.19
CA GLY A 114 -1.96 -0.28 11.50
C GLY A 114 -2.66 -1.62 11.58
N ASN A 115 -3.98 -1.62 11.70
CA ASN A 115 -4.79 -2.85 11.65
C ASN A 115 -5.58 -2.99 10.35
N PHE A 116 -5.20 -2.25 9.34
CA PHE A 116 -5.87 -2.26 8.04
C PHE A 116 -5.12 -3.18 7.09
N ASN A 117 -5.79 -4.21 6.58
CA ASN A 117 -5.13 -5.22 5.74
C ASN A 117 -5.48 -5.02 4.28
N ILE A 118 -4.46 -5.01 3.44
CA ILE A 118 -4.62 -4.95 2.00
C ILE A 118 -3.71 -5.98 1.35
N GLN A 119 -4.02 -6.31 0.10
CA GLN A 119 -3.16 -7.14 -0.72
C GLN A 119 -2.83 -6.39 -1.99
N LEU A 120 -1.57 -6.43 -2.38
CA LEU A 120 -1.08 -5.73 -3.55
C LEU A 120 -0.91 -6.73 -4.68
N ASN A 121 -1.60 -6.50 -5.78
CA ASN A 121 -1.59 -7.39 -6.92
C ASN A 121 -1.20 -6.64 -8.18
N ARG A 122 -0.73 -7.40 -9.16
CA ARG A 122 -0.51 -6.88 -10.50
C ARG A 122 -1.66 -7.33 -11.38
N ARG A 123 -2.26 -6.38 -12.09
CA ARG A 123 -3.31 -6.74 -13.02
C ARG A 123 -2.69 -7.06 -14.37
N GLU A 124 -2.89 -8.28 -14.80
CA GLU A 124 -2.43 -8.68 -16.12
C GLU A 124 -3.45 -8.28 -17.16
N ILE A 125 -2.95 -7.81 -18.29
CA ILE A 125 -3.78 -7.48 -19.43
C ILE A 125 -3.49 -8.53 -20.49
N GLU A 126 -4.54 -9.18 -20.94
CA GLU A 126 -4.40 -10.17 -22.00
C GLU A 126 -4.74 -9.60 -23.36
#